data_e0eb0482fa7756aefa0f9a30c8452025
#
_entry.id   e0eb0482fa7756aefa0f9a30c8452025
#
_cell.length_a   1.000
_cell.length_b   1.000
_cell.length_c   1.000
_cell.angle_alpha   90.00
_cell.angle_beta   90.00
_cell.angle_gamma   90.00
#
_symmetry.space_group_name_H-M   'P 1'
#
loop_
_entity.id
_entity.type
_entity.pdbx_description
1 polymer ?
#
loop_
_entity_poly.entity_id
_entity_poly.type
_entity_poly.pdbx_seq_one_letter_code
_entity_poly.pdbx_strand_id
1 'polypeptide(L)'
;LVGTSLGYKIKMQQPSIPAFHVLWTKPATASGKPFIMNTAEMLTMVVSALMWQKHNGSIKLYTDNGGLEFIRSMKLSALWDGGIDTELLENNNYPIDPEIFWAAGKLIALEGQACPCVMLDTDLIVTQPIQQLLEPTTITALHSESLNPEVYLSSSLLKKPSGFHFPKDYNWNVLPSNTAFLYIKDESFRNLYLNESKRFMFQNMEKPTELVSQMVFAEQRLLSICADRQHLPITYLLSDPFSLLNSSVIHLWGFKNLLRQNENIQTIYSKQLIEKFEEE
;
A
#
# COMPACT_ATOMS: atom_id res chain seq x y z
N LEU A 1 38.71 30.90 -35.37
CA LEU A 1 38.63 29.62 -34.68
C LEU A 1 37.71 29.79 -33.47
N VAL A 2 36.42 29.45 -33.65
CA VAL A 2 35.39 29.47 -32.60
C VAL A 2 35.21 28.04 -32.18
N GLY A 3 35.66 27.71 -30.97
CA GLY A 3 35.42 26.40 -30.34
C GLY A 3 34.02 26.31 -29.72
N THR A 4 33.12 25.57 -30.36
CA THR A 4 31.85 25.21 -29.76
C THR A 4 32.06 24.08 -28.74
N SER A 5 32.02 24.42 -27.46
CA SER A 5 31.96 23.47 -26.36
C SER A 5 30.57 22.82 -26.33
N LEU A 6 30.47 21.58 -26.80
CA LEU A 6 29.30 20.73 -26.53
C LEU A 6 29.27 20.37 -25.03
N GLY A 7 28.48 21.12 -24.27
CA GLY A 7 28.17 20.76 -22.90
C GLY A 7 27.27 19.52 -22.87
N TYR A 8 27.85 18.34 -22.66
CA TYR A 8 27.10 17.16 -22.25
C TYR A 8 26.49 17.42 -20.87
N LYS A 9 25.19 17.74 -20.83
CA LYS A 9 24.42 17.66 -19.60
C LYS A 9 24.33 16.16 -19.25
N ILE A 10 25.22 15.70 -18.37
CA ILE A 10 25.04 14.45 -17.67
C ILE A 10 23.73 14.61 -16.89
N LYS A 11 22.63 14.00 -17.37
CA LYS A 11 21.45 13.79 -16.55
C LYS A 11 21.94 12.91 -15.40
N MET A 12 22.19 13.49 -14.25
CA MET A 12 22.35 12.71 -13.04
C MET A 12 21.05 11.94 -12.85
N GLN A 13 21.14 10.63 -13.03
CA GLN A 13 20.05 9.74 -12.74
C GLN A 13 19.76 9.92 -11.23
N GLN A 14 18.61 10.50 -10.90
CA GLN A 14 18.21 10.59 -9.49
C GLN A 14 18.13 9.17 -8.96
N PRO A 15 18.66 8.88 -7.78
CA PRO A 15 18.58 7.55 -7.21
C PRO A 15 17.10 7.18 -7.08
N SER A 16 16.65 6.16 -7.81
CA SER A 16 15.27 5.68 -7.75
C SER A 16 15.07 4.88 -6.47
N ILE A 17 13.96 5.12 -5.78
CA ILE A 17 13.56 4.31 -4.63
C ILE A 17 12.70 3.16 -5.16
N PRO A 18 13.07 1.89 -4.90
CA PRO A 18 12.27 0.76 -5.34
C PRO A 18 10.86 0.83 -4.77
N ALA A 19 9.85 0.69 -5.63
CA ALA A 19 8.46 0.61 -5.20
C ALA A 19 7.84 -0.73 -5.60
N PHE A 20 6.75 -1.06 -4.93
CA PHE A 20 5.98 -2.24 -5.28
C PHE A 20 4.49 -2.08 -5.03
N HIS A 21 3.71 -2.74 -5.88
CA HIS A 21 2.30 -3.02 -5.71
C HIS A 21 2.09 -4.42 -5.16
N VAL A 22 0.96 -4.63 -4.52
CA VAL A 22 0.50 -5.96 -4.11
C VAL A 22 -0.90 -6.22 -4.63
N LEU A 23 -1.07 -7.32 -5.35
CA LEU A 23 -2.36 -7.84 -5.79
C LEU A 23 -2.53 -9.25 -5.24
N TRP A 24 -3.24 -9.38 -4.13
CA TRP A 24 -3.46 -10.66 -3.45
C TRP A 24 -4.90 -11.11 -3.61
N THR A 25 -5.12 -12.19 -4.39
CA THR A 25 -6.47 -12.68 -4.71
C THR A 25 -7.01 -13.69 -3.70
N LYS A 26 -6.13 -14.27 -2.88
CA LYS A 26 -6.47 -15.29 -1.88
C LYS A 26 -7.60 -14.88 -0.91
N PRO A 27 -7.74 -13.61 -0.46
CA PRO A 27 -8.87 -13.19 0.36
C PRO A 27 -10.24 -13.40 -0.31
N ALA A 28 -10.34 -13.16 -1.61
CA ALA A 28 -11.59 -13.40 -2.35
C ALA A 28 -11.83 -14.89 -2.54
N THR A 29 -10.80 -15.65 -2.95
CA THR A 29 -10.92 -17.09 -3.23
C THR A 29 -11.14 -17.94 -1.98
N ALA A 30 -10.57 -17.55 -0.84
CA ALA A 30 -10.79 -18.22 0.45
C ALA A 30 -12.25 -18.10 0.91
N SER A 31 -12.93 -16.99 0.60
CA SER A 31 -14.37 -16.82 0.85
C SER A 31 -15.26 -17.52 -0.18
N GLY A 32 -14.69 -18.30 -1.12
CA GLY A 32 -15.41 -18.99 -2.20
C GLY A 32 -15.91 -18.04 -3.31
N LYS A 33 -15.41 -16.81 -3.38
CA LYS A 33 -15.80 -15.81 -4.38
C LYS A 33 -14.70 -15.70 -5.45
N PRO A 34 -15.06 -15.44 -6.73
CA PRO A 34 -14.07 -15.10 -7.74
C PRO A 34 -13.41 -13.77 -7.39
N PHE A 35 -12.13 -13.63 -7.73
CA PHE A 35 -11.51 -12.33 -7.71
C PHE A 35 -12.04 -11.48 -8.87
N ILE A 36 -12.55 -10.29 -8.56
CA ILE A 36 -13.13 -9.35 -9.52
C ILE A 36 -12.54 -7.98 -9.26
N MET A 37 -12.06 -7.35 -10.33
CA MET A 37 -11.64 -5.95 -10.36
C MET A 37 -12.44 -5.25 -11.45
N ASN A 38 -13.11 -4.16 -11.11
CA ASN A 38 -13.87 -3.40 -12.10
C ASN A 38 -12.94 -2.54 -12.99
N THR A 39 -13.49 -1.99 -14.07
CA THR A 39 -12.71 -1.20 -15.04
C THR A 39 -12.03 0.01 -14.40
N ALA A 40 -12.70 0.71 -13.49
CA ALA A 40 -12.15 1.88 -12.83
C ALA A 40 -10.97 1.50 -11.92
N GLU A 41 -11.09 0.43 -11.13
CA GLU A 41 -10.00 -0.09 -10.29
C GLU A 41 -8.81 -0.53 -11.15
N MET A 42 -9.06 -1.23 -12.26
CA MET A 42 -8.03 -1.67 -13.20
C MET A 42 -7.30 -0.49 -13.85
N LEU A 43 -8.03 0.49 -14.36
CA LEU A 43 -7.43 1.70 -14.94
C LEU A 43 -6.61 2.47 -13.90
N THR A 44 -7.10 2.58 -12.67
CA THR A 44 -6.33 3.23 -11.59
C THR A 44 -5.02 2.50 -11.31
N MET A 45 -5.04 1.18 -11.27
CA MET A 45 -3.84 0.36 -11.09
C MET A 45 -2.83 0.57 -12.23
N VAL A 46 -3.32 0.61 -13.48
CA VAL A 46 -2.48 0.87 -14.67
C VAL A 46 -1.84 2.25 -14.57
N VAL A 47 -2.64 3.29 -14.33
CA VAL A 47 -2.13 4.67 -14.21
C VAL A 47 -1.19 4.80 -13.02
N SER A 48 -1.47 4.15 -11.89
CA SER A 48 -0.59 4.15 -10.73
C SER A 48 0.81 3.63 -11.08
N ALA A 49 0.91 2.50 -11.76
CA ALA A 49 2.20 1.94 -12.17
C ALA A 49 2.93 2.84 -13.17
N LEU A 50 2.24 3.34 -14.19
CA LEU A 50 2.83 4.20 -15.23
C LEU A 50 3.33 5.53 -14.65
N MET A 51 2.53 6.18 -13.81
CA MET A 51 2.90 7.46 -13.20
C MET A 51 4.07 7.31 -12.22
N TRP A 52 4.11 6.19 -11.48
CA TRP A 52 5.27 5.90 -10.65
C TRP A 52 6.56 5.77 -11.50
N GLN A 53 6.52 4.97 -12.57
CA GLN A 53 7.68 4.79 -13.46
C GLN A 53 8.12 6.09 -14.10
N LYS A 54 7.17 6.91 -14.52
CA LYS A 54 7.46 8.22 -15.13
C LYS A 54 8.20 9.18 -14.20
N HIS A 55 7.84 9.18 -12.92
CA HIS A 55 8.29 10.22 -11.98
C HIS A 55 9.26 9.74 -10.91
N ASN A 56 9.19 8.47 -10.49
CA ASN A 56 9.86 8.01 -9.27
C ASN A 56 10.77 6.79 -9.46
N GLY A 57 10.67 6.08 -10.56
CA GLY A 57 11.52 4.94 -10.89
C GLY A 57 10.77 3.62 -11.03
N SER A 58 11.49 2.52 -10.89
CA SER A 58 10.94 1.19 -11.14
C SER A 58 9.92 0.76 -10.10
N ILE A 59 8.92 0.00 -10.55
CA ILE A 59 7.88 -0.59 -9.71
C ILE A 59 7.70 -2.08 -10.01
N LYS A 60 7.60 -2.89 -8.96
CA LYS A 60 7.41 -4.35 -9.02
C LYS A 60 5.98 -4.72 -8.58
N LEU A 61 5.44 -5.83 -9.10
CA LEU A 61 4.21 -6.41 -8.60
C LEU A 61 4.51 -7.67 -7.79
N TYR A 62 3.98 -7.75 -6.56
CA TYR A 62 3.84 -8.99 -5.81
C TYR A 62 2.41 -9.47 -5.90
N THR A 63 2.22 -10.73 -6.30
CA THR A 63 0.88 -11.31 -6.48
C THR A 63 0.90 -12.81 -6.17
N ASP A 64 -0.28 -13.42 -6.10
CA ASP A 64 -0.44 -14.87 -6.09
C ASP A 64 -0.73 -15.39 -7.51
N ASN A 65 -0.83 -16.71 -7.68
CA ASN A 65 -1.09 -17.32 -8.99
C ASN A 65 -2.42 -16.82 -9.60
N GLY A 66 -3.46 -16.65 -8.78
CA GLY A 66 -4.74 -16.11 -9.26
C GLY A 66 -4.61 -14.68 -9.79
N GLY A 67 -3.84 -13.85 -9.11
CA GLY A 67 -3.55 -12.49 -9.57
C GLY A 67 -2.66 -12.48 -10.82
N LEU A 68 -1.68 -13.37 -10.94
CA LEU A 68 -0.88 -13.50 -12.16
C LEU A 68 -1.73 -13.90 -13.36
N GLU A 69 -2.65 -14.87 -13.19
CA GLU A 69 -3.59 -15.27 -14.24
C GLU A 69 -4.48 -14.10 -14.67
N PHE A 70 -5.00 -13.34 -13.70
CA PHE A 70 -5.78 -12.13 -13.97
C PHE A 70 -4.96 -11.12 -14.80
N ILE A 71 -3.74 -10.77 -14.38
CA ILE A 71 -2.86 -9.82 -15.08
C ILE A 71 -2.53 -10.30 -16.51
N ARG A 72 -2.29 -11.59 -16.70
CA ARG A 72 -2.04 -12.19 -18.03
C ARG A 72 -3.28 -12.12 -18.92
N SER A 73 -4.48 -12.42 -18.39
CA SER A 73 -5.73 -12.36 -19.14
C SER A 73 -6.02 -10.96 -19.67
N MET A 74 -5.63 -9.94 -18.89
CA MET A 74 -5.75 -8.52 -19.25
C MET A 74 -4.59 -8.00 -20.12
N LYS A 75 -3.59 -8.85 -20.42
CA LYS A 75 -2.37 -8.50 -21.19
C LYS A 75 -1.53 -7.39 -20.54
N LEU A 76 -1.54 -7.30 -19.22
CA LEU A 76 -0.85 -6.26 -18.44
C LEU A 76 0.51 -6.70 -17.89
N SER A 77 1.06 -7.86 -18.30
CA SER A 77 2.30 -8.40 -17.71
C SER A 77 3.53 -7.49 -17.88
N ALA A 78 3.55 -6.63 -18.91
CA ALA A 78 4.64 -5.69 -19.14
C ALA A 78 4.49 -4.37 -18.36
N LEU A 79 3.40 -4.21 -17.59
CA LEU A 79 3.12 -2.95 -16.88
C LEU A 79 4.13 -2.67 -15.77
N TRP A 80 4.67 -3.69 -15.12
CA TRP A 80 5.65 -3.55 -14.04
C TRP A 80 7.06 -3.78 -14.56
N ASP A 81 7.83 -2.73 -14.74
CA ASP A 81 9.22 -2.77 -15.22
C ASP A 81 10.18 -3.43 -14.20
N GLY A 82 9.84 -3.42 -12.91
CA GLY A 82 10.50 -4.17 -11.85
C GLY A 82 10.18 -5.67 -11.82
N GLY A 83 9.30 -6.13 -12.74
CA GLY A 83 8.87 -7.52 -12.84
C GLY A 83 7.68 -7.88 -11.95
N ILE A 84 7.26 -9.15 -12.06
CA ILE A 84 6.17 -9.74 -11.28
C ILE A 84 6.72 -10.92 -10.49
N ASP A 85 6.40 -10.99 -9.21
CA ASP A 85 6.81 -12.03 -8.28
C ASP A 85 5.57 -12.72 -7.69
N THR A 86 5.52 -14.03 -7.82
CA THR A 86 4.45 -14.84 -7.21
C THR A 86 4.95 -15.70 -6.07
N GLU A 87 6.25 -15.95 -5.99
CA GLU A 87 6.82 -16.91 -5.05
C GLU A 87 6.60 -16.47 -3.60
N LEU A 88 6.74 -15.19 -3.34
CA LEU A 88 6.65 -14.65 -1.99
C LEU A 88 5.25 -14.81 -1.37
N LEU A 89 4.19 -14.65 -2.16
CA LEU A 89 2.82 -14.79 -1.67
C LEU A 89 2.30 -16.24 -1.75
N GLU A 90 2.75 -17.04 -2.71
CA GLU A 90 2.35 -18.44 -2.86
C GLU A 90 3.05 -19.36 -1.85
N ASN A 91 4.35 -19.18 -1.65
CA ASN A 91 5.16 -20.02 -0.77
C ASN A 91 5.05 -19.60 0.71
N ASN A 92 4.15 -18.66 0.99
CA ASN A 92 3.94 -18.16 2.33
C ASN A 92 3.14 -19.17 3.17
N ASN A 93 3.80 -19.76 4.16
CA ASN A 93 3.20 -20.70 5.11
C ASN A 93 2.77 -20.05 6.42
N TYR A 94 2.61 -18.72 6.46
CA TYR A 94 2.14 -18.08 7.67
C TYR A 94 0.70 -18.46 7.96
N PRO A 95 0.36 -18.85 9.20
CA PRO A 95 -0.99 -19.23 9.60
C PRO A 95 -1.87 -17.98 9.77
N ILE A 96 -2.14 -17.28 8.67
CA ILE A 96 -2.97 -16.08 8.59
C ILE A 96 -4.29 -16.44 7.91
N ASP A 97 -5.41 -16.08 8.52
CA ASP A 97 -6.71 -16.16 7.86
C ASP A 97 -6.85 -15.00 6.86
N PRO A 98 -6.89 -15.29 5.54
CA PRO A 98 -6.96 -14.24 4.52
C PRO A 98 -8.32 -13.53 4.46
N GLU A 99 -9.38 -14.10 5.02
CA GLU A 99 -10.67 -13.42 5.11
C GLU A 99 -10.65 -12.34 6.20
N ILE A 100 -9.94 -12.58 7.30
CA ILE A 100 -9.80 -11.61 8.40
C ILE A 100 -8.74 -10.56 8.02
N PHE A 101 -7.59 -11.02 7.54
CA PHE A 101 -6.42 -10.19 7.24
C PHE A 101 -6.21 -10.03 5.73
N TRP A 102 -7.22 -9.50 5.08
CA TRP A 102 -7.30 -9.38 3.61
C TRP A 102 -6.17 -8.55 2.98
N ALA A 103 -5.52 -7.67 3.72
CA ALA A 103 -4.36 -6.90 3.25
C ALA A 103 -3.02 -7.46 3.75
N ALA A 104 -3.00 -8.64 4.40
CA ALA A 104 -1.75 -9.23 4.92
C ALA A 104 -0.71 -9.50 3.83
N GLY A 105 -1.14 -9.71 2.58
CA GLY A 105 -0.24 -9.82 1.43
C GLY A 105 0.71 -8.62 1.30
N LYS A 106 0.29 -7.42 1.70
CA LYS A 106 1.13 -6.20 1.71
C LYS A 106 2.27 -6.33 2.71
N LEU A 107 1.97 -6.81 3.92
CA LEU A 107 2.96 -7.00 4.99
C LEU A 107 3.94 -8.12 4.66
N ILE A 108 3.45 -9.19 4.02
CA ILE A 108 4.28 -10.29 3.53
C ILE A 108 5.23 -9.79 2.44
N ALA A 109 4.72 -9.03 1.47
CA ALA A 109 5.54 -8.45 0.42
C ALA A 109 6.57 -7.46 0.97
N LEU A 110 6.20 -6.65 1.96
CA LEU A 110 7.09 -5.69 2.62
C LEU A 110 8.26 -6.39 3.35
N GLU A 111 8.04 -7.58 3.90
CA GLU A 111 9.10 -8.36 4.54
C GLU A 111 10.22 -8.77 3.56
N GLY A 112 9.86 -9.05 2.32
CA GLY A 112 10.80 -9.42 1.27
C GLY A 112 11.60 -8.26 0.66
N GLN A 113 11.40 -7.01 1.12
CA GLN A 113 12.06 -5.84 0.55
C GLN A 113 13.34 -5.49 1.27
N ALA A 114 14.33 -5.02 0.51
CA ALA A 114 15.42 -4.22 1.08
C ALA A 114 14.93 -2.80 1.36
N CYS A 115 15.43 -2.16 2.41
CA CYS A 115 15.18 -0.74 2.68
C CYS A 115 16.29 0.13 2.07
N PRO A 116 15.98 1.33 1.59
CA PRO A 116 14.66 1.96 1.55
C PRO A 116 13.73 1.38 0.48
N CYS A 117 12.43 1.31 0.77
CA CYS A 117 11.43 0.86 -0.19
C CYS A 117 10.10 1.61 -0.02
N VAL A 118 9.29 1.60 -1.09
CA VAL A 118 7.94 2.16 -1.11
C VAL A 118 6.92 1.08 -1.41
N MET A 119 5.93 0.93 -0.55
CA MET A 119 4.72 0.16 -0.79
C MET A 119 3.61 1.09 -1.24
N LEU A 120 2.95 0.74 -2.34
CA LEU A 120 1.83 1.49 -2.91
C LEU A 120 0.59 0.60 -3.00
N ASP A 121 -0.57 1.13 -2.65
CA ASP A 121 -1.83 0.50 -3.02
C ASP A 121 -2.06 0.64 -4.53
N THR A 122 -2.64 -0.37 -5.15
CA THR A 122 -2.94 -0.38 -6.59
C THR A 122 -3.93 0.70 -7.02
N ASP A 123 -4.61 1.33 -6.08
CA ASP A 123 -5.56 2.42 -6.28
C ASP A 123 -5.04 3.81 -5.84
N LEU A 124 -3.73 3.92 -5.64
CA LEU A 124 -3.05 5.17 -5.33
C LEU A 124 -2.17 5.61 -6.49
N ILE A 125 -2.37 6.81 -7.02
CA ILE A 125 -1.57 7.40 -8.11
C ILE A 125 -0.72 8.54 -7.53
N VAL A 126 0.59 8.47 -7.76
CA VAL A 126 1.54 9.55 -7.43
C VAL A 126 1.92 10.27 -8.72
N THR A 127 1.49 11.53 -8.86
CA THR A 127 1.53 12.28 -10.13
C THR A 127 2.79 13.14 -10.31
N GLN A 128 3.73 13.10 -9.37
CA GLN A 128 4.95 13.92 -9.42
C GLN A 128 6.12 13.24 -8.71
N PRO A 129 7.36 13.71 -8.92
CA PRO A 129 8.52 13.23 -8.19
C PRO A 129 8.39 13.52 -6.69
N ILE A 130 8.58 12.51 -5.85
CA ILE A 130 8.49 12.65 -4.38
C ILE A 130 9.79 12.31 -3.66
N GLN A 131 10.84 11.97 -4.37
CA GLN A 131 12.11 11.55 -3.77
C GLN A 131 12.67 12.57 -2.79
N GLN A 132 12.66 13.86 -3.14
CA GLN A 132 13.16 14.91 -2.26
C GLN A 132 12.35 15.05 -0.96
N LEU A 133 11.06 14.65 -0.98
CA LEU A 133 10.22 14.61 0.20
C LEU A 133 10.57 13.40 1.09
N LEU A 134 10.99 12.28 0.51
CA LEU A 134 11.30 11.05 1.23
C LEU A 134 12.74 11.05 1.81
N GLU A 135 13.67 11.69 1.15
CA GLU A 135 15.10 11.65 1.51
C GLU A 135 15.39 12.00 2.99
N PRO A 136 14.78 13.05 3.58
CA PRO A 136 15.02 13.42 4.98
C PRO A 136 14.21 12.56 5.97
N THR A 137 13.33 11.67 5.53
CA THR A 137 12.42 10.93 6.39
C THR A 137 12.88 9.50 6.65
N THR A 138 12.46 8.92 7.77
CA THR A 138 12.67 7.50 8.07
C THR A 138 11.42 6.68 7.74
N ILE A 139 10.24 7.25 8.02
CA ILE A 139 8.94 6.65 7.74
C ILE A 139 8.06 7.74 7.13
N THR A 140 7.43 7.42 6.00
CA THR A 140 6.40 8.30 5.42
C THR A 140 5.17 7.48 5.07
N ALA A 141 4.02 7.91 5.55
CA ALA A 141 2.71 7.33 5.24
C ALA A 141 1.85 8.30 4.41
N LEU A 142 0.69 7.86 3.95
CA LEU A 142 -0.16 8.72 3.13
C LEU A 142 -0.70 9.91 3.93
N HIS A 143 -1.44 9.65 5.00
CA HIS A 143 -1.97 10.65 5.95
C HIS A 143 -2.24 10.00 7.30
N SER A 144 -2.44 10.81 8.34
CA SER A 144 -2.95 10.31 9.62
C SER A 144 -4.47 10.11 9.55
N GLU A 145 -4.96 9.11 10.29
CA GLU A 145 -6.38 8.84 10.44
C GLU A 145 -6.87 9.30 11.83
N SER A 146 -8.13 9.63 11.94
CA SER A 146 -8.75 9.87 13.25
C SER A 146 -8.99 8.54 13.98
N LEU A 147 -8.99 8.57 15.31
CA LEU A 147 -9.33 7.40 16.14
C LEU A 147 -10.85 7.15 16.15
N ASN A 148 -11.43 6.86 14.97
CA ASN A 148 -12.83 6.44 14.87
C ASN A 148 -13.02 5.09 15.58
N PRO A 149 -13.80 5.00 16.69
CA PRO A 149 -13.94 3.77 17.46
C PRO A 149 -14.67 2.65 16.74
N GLU A 150 -15.38 2.93 15.66
CA GLU A 150 -16.01 1.91 14.80
C GLU A 150 -15.00 1.19 13.92
N VAL A 151 -13.89 1.84 13.58
CA VAL A 151 -12.82 1.31 12.74
C VAL A 151 -11.62 0.87 13.58
N TYR A 152 -11.16 1.73 14.49
CA TYR A 152 -9.98 1.50 15.30
C TYR A 152 -10.37 1.10 16.73
N LEU A 153 -10.70 -0.17 16.90
CA LEU A 153 -11.15 -0.72 18.16
C LEU A 153 -10.09 -0.58 19.26
N SER A 154 -10.58 -0.46 20.50
CA SER A 154 -9.73 -0.54 21.69
C SER A 154 -9.13 -1.94 21.87
N SER A 155 -8.06 -2.03 22.66
CA SER A 155 -7.38 -3.31 22.94
C SER A 155 -8.29 -4.39 23.55
N SER A 156 -9.36 -4.00 24.26
CA SER A 156 -10.32 -4.92 24.86
C SER A 156 -11.31 -5.52 23.87
N LEU A 157 -11.59 -4.80 22.76
CA LEU A 157 -12.55 -5.21 21.72
C LEU A 157 -11.89 -5.97 20.57
N LEU A 158 -10.58 -5.81 20.37
CA LEU A 158 -9.86 -6.58 19.36
C LEU A 158 -9.87 -8.06 19.71
N LYS A 159 -10.21 -8.92 18.74
CA LYS A 159 -10.02 -10.35 18.83
C LYS A 159 -8.52 -10.65 18.87
N LYS A 160 -8.12 -11.60 19.70
CA LYS A 160 -6.71 -11.92 19.95
C LYS A 160 -6.50 -13.42 19.98
N PRO A 161 -5.35 -13.91 19.48
CA PRO A 161 -4.99 -15.31 19.69
C PRO A 161 -4.99 -15.68 21.17
N SER A 162 -5.28 -16.94 21.48
CA SER A 162 -5.24 -17.41 22.87
C SER A 162 -3.86 -17.15 23.49
N GLY A 163 -3.85 -16.59 24.70
CA GLY A 163 -2.62 -16.22 25.41
C GLY A 163 -1.91 -14.97 24.89
N PHE A 164 -2.46 -14.29 23.88
CA PHE A 164 -1.89 -13.05 23.37
C PHE A 164 -2.12 -11.88 24.32
N HIS A 165 -1.06 -11.15 24.61
CA HIS A 165 -1.09 -9.92 25.40
C HIS A 165 -0.40 -8.80 24.61
N PHE A 166 -1.04 -7.64 24.57
CA PHE A 166 -0.39 -6.43 24.06
C PHE A 166 0.72 -6.00 25.03
N PRO A 167 1.86 -5.52 24.49
CA PRO A 167 2.87 -4.87 25.32
C PRO A 167 2.29 -3.72 26.14
N LYS A 168 2.74 -3.57 27.39
CA LYS A 168 2.24 -2.53 28.30
C LYS A 168 2.64 -1.11 27.85
N ASP A 169 3.70 -1.01 27.06
CA ASP A 169 4.26 0.22 26.52
C ASP A 169 3.59 0.66 25.20
N TYR A 170 2.51 -0.01 24.77
CA TYR A 170 1.72 0.47 23.63
C TYR A 170 0.97 1.76 23.98
N ASN A 171 1.26 2.82 23.24
CA ASN A 171 0.52 4.07 23.33
C ASN A 171 -0.74 4.01 22.46
N TRP A 172 -1.89 3.73 23.09
CA TRP A 172 -3.18 3.61 22.41
C TRP A 172 -3.78 4.95 21.95
N ASN A 173 -3.16 6.08 22.30
CA ASN A 173 -3.61 7.42 21.87
C ASN A 173 -2.93 7.89 20.57
N VAL A 174 -1.93 7.17 20.09
CA VAL A 174 -1.29 7.48 18.79
C VAL A 174 -2.30 7.37 17.67
N LEU A 175 -2.33 8.34 16.77
CA LEU A 175 -3.20 8.31 15.60
C LEU A 175 -2.75 7.23 14.62
N PRO A 176 -3.67 6.48 13.98
CA PRO A 176 -3.34 5.54 12.93
C PRO A 176 -2.76 6.23 11.71
N SER A 177 -1.98 5.51 10.93
CA SER A 177 -1.42 6.01 9.66
C SER A 177 -2.00 5.23 8.48
N ASN A 178 -2.56 5.93 7.50
CA ASN A 178 -3.00 5.31 6.26
C ASN A 178 -1.79 4.83 5.46
N THR A 179 -1.75 3.54 5.16
CA THR A 179 -0.64 2.83 4.53
C THR A 179 -0.85 2.57 3.04
N ALA A 180 -1.80 3.24 2.39
CA ALA A 180 -1.92 3.18 0.93
C ALA A 180 -0.65 3.68 0.22
N PHE A 181 0.08 4.57 0.89
CA PHE A 181 1.49 4.87 0.64
C PHE A 181 2.28 4.59 1.91
N LEU A 182 3.33 3.80 1.80
CA LEU A 182 4.25 3.56 2.92
C LEU A 182 5.69 3.50 2.44
N TYR A 183 6.48 4.48 2.83
CA TYR A 183 7.93 4.47 2.68
C TYR A 183 8.58 4.12 4.01
N ILE A 184 9.52 3.18 3.98
CA ILE A 184 10.36 2.83 5.13
C ILE A 184 11.81 2.82 4.70
N LYS A 185 12.63 3.61 5.40
CA LYS A 185 14.07 3.70 5.18
C LYS A 185 14.86 2.77 6.11
N ASP A 186 14.36 2.57 7.32
CA ASP A 186 15.03 1.81 8.37
C ASP A 186 14.56 0.36 8.39
N GLU A 187 15.49 -0.56 8.15
CA GLU A 187 15.20 -2.00 8.13
C GLU A 187 14.88 -2.55 9.53
N SER A 188 15.49 -2.03 10.57
CA SER A 188 15.24 -2.46 11.94
C SER A 188 13.83 -2.10 12.36
N PHE A 189 13.37 -0.89 11.99
CA PHE A 189 11.99 -0.47 12.21
C PHE A 189 11.01 -1.34 11.41
N ARG A 190 11.28 -1.57 10.11
CA ARG A 190 10.45 -2.47 9.28
C ARG A 190 10.27 -3.83 9.95
N ASN A 191 11.37 -4.43 10.42
CA ASN A 191 11.34 -5.75 11.06
C ASN A 191 10.55 -5.73 12.37
N LEU A 192 10.70 -4.67 13.19
CA LEU A 192 9.89 -4.51 14.41
C LEU A 192 8.40 -4.46 14.08
N TYR A 193 8.01 -3.58 13.16
CA TYR A 193 6.61 -3.41 12.74
C TYR A 193 6.01 -4.73 12.21
N LEU A 194 6.73 -5.40 11.31
CA LEU A 194 6.28 -6.68 10.74
C LEU A 194 6.18 -7.78 11.78
N ASN A 195 7.11 -7.85 12.73
CA ASN A 195 7.07 -8.85 13.80
C ASN A 195 5.85 -8.65 14.71
N GLU A 196 5.52 -7.40 15.07
CA GLU A 196 4.33 -7.11 15.89
C GLU A 196 3.05 -7.40 15.09
N SER A 197 2.99 -7.05 13.81
CA SER A 197 1.84 -7.35 12.94
C SER A 197 1.63 -8.86 12.77
N LYS A 198 2.68 -9.60 12.48
CA LYS A 198 2.62 -11.07 12.35
C LYS A 198 2.21 -11.73 13.66
N ARG A 199 2.79 -11.31 14.77
CA ARG A 199 2.43 -11.83 16.11
C ARG A 199 0.95 -11.64 16.41
N PHE A 200 0.34 -10.53 15.97
CA PHE A 200 -1.09 -10.30 16.14
C PHE A 200 -1.93 -11.14 15.17
N MET A 201 -1.52 -11.26 13.90
CA MET A 201 -2.26 -11.97 12.87
C MET A 201 -2.19 -13.49 13.01
N PHE A 202 -1.05 -14.03 13.49
CA PHE A 202 -0.85 -15.47 13.56
C PHE A 202 -1.83 -16.12 14.53
N GLN A 203 -2.46 -17.19 14.07
CA GLN A 203 -3.44 -17.95 14.85
C GLN A 203 -4.65 -17.14 15.35
N ASN A 204 -4.82 -15.91 14.87
CA ASN A 204 -6.01 -15.11 15.17
C ASN A 204 -7.15 -15.49 14.23
N MET A 205 -7.71 -16.68 14.46
CA MET A 205 -8.72 -17.30 13.61
C MET A 205 -10.15 -17.04 14.10
N GLU A 206 -10.31 -16.33 15.20
CA GLU A 206 -11.64 -15.96 15.70
C GLU A 206 -12.21 -14.83 14.84
N LYS A 207 -13.19 -15.13 13.98
CA LYS A 207 -13.81 -14.14 13.09
C LYS A 207 -14.46 -13.03 13.92
N PRO A 208 -14.01 -11.79 13.74
CA PRO A 208 -14.64 -10.64 14.39
C PRO A 208 -15.99 -10.32 13.72
N THR A 209 -16.84 -9.57 14.41
CA THR A 209 -18.08 -9.04 13.83
C THR A 209 -17.75 -8.06 12.67
N GLU A 210 -16.68 -7.27 12.84
CA GLU A 210 -16.21 -6.29 11.88
C GLU A 210 -14.81 -6.65 11.39
N LEU A 211 -14.71 -7.13 10.14
CA LEU A 211 -13.43 -7.57 9.56
C LEU A 211 -12.41 -6.45 9.41
N VAL A 212 -12.87 -5.23 9.12
CA VAL A 212 -12.00 -4.06 8.86
C VAL A 212 -11.10 -3.78 10.06
N SER A 213 -11.64 -3.80 11.27
CA SER A 213 -10.93 -3.39 12.49
C SER A 213 -9.69 -4.25 12.80
N GLN A 214 -9.74 -5.55 12.51
CA GLN A 214 -8.59 -6.45 12.75
C GLN A 214 -7.45 -6.14 11.77
N MET A 215 -7.79 -5.97 10.49
CA MET A 215 -6.78 -5.69 9.46
C MET A 215 -6.15 -4.31 9.64
N VAL A 216 -6.95 -3.26 9.86
CA VAL A 216 -6.41 -1.90 10.05
C VAL A 216 -5.60 -1.77 11.34
N PHE A 217 -5.90 -2.60 12.36
CA PHE A 217 -5.04 -2.68 13.53
C PHE A 217 -3.66 -3.24 13.16
N ALA A 218 -3.62 -4.38 12.47
CA ALA A 218 -2.36 -5.03 12.08
C ALA A 218 -1.51 -4.18 11.14
N GLU A 219 -2.15 -3.43 10.25
CA GLU A 219 -1.48 -2.66 9.20
C GLU A 219 -1.24 -1.20 9.62
N GLN A 220 -2.27 -0.48 10.01
CA GLN A 220 -2.22 0.98 10.20
C GLN A 220 -1.91 1.38 11.64
N ARG A 221 -2.54 0.70 12.61
CA ARG A 221 -2.36 1.02 14.03
C ARG A 221 -0.99 0.60 14.53
N LEU A 222 -0.57 -0.64 14.22
CA LEU A 222 0.72 -1.14 14.67
C LEU A 222 1.90 -0.38 14.06
N LEU A 223 1.77 0.12 12.82
CA LEU A 223 2.78 1.02 12.24
C LEU A 223 3.04 2.22 13.15
N SER A 224 1.97 2.92 13.53
CA SER A 224 2.06 4.13 14.37
C SER A 224 2.53 3.81 15.80
N ILE A 225 2.01 2.74 16.39
CA ILE A 225 2.41 2.31 17.74
C ILE A 225 3.89 1.91 17.77
N CYS A 226 4.38 1.19 16.76
CA CYS A 226 5.78 0.80 16.68
C CYS A 226 6.70 2.01 16.46
N ALA A 227 6.27 2.99 15.65
CA ALA A 227 7.02 4.23 15.46
C ALA A 227 7.12 5.05 16.77
N ASP A 228 6.01 5.19 17.50
CA ASP A 228 5.98 5.87 18.80
C ASP A 228 6.91 5.19 19.81
N ARG A 229 6.89 3.86 19.90
CA ARG A 229 7.81 3.08 20.78
C ARG A 229 9.29 3.28 20.46
N GLN A 230 9.61 3.55 19.19
CA GLN A 230 10.98 3.81 18.76
C GLN A 230 11.32 5.31 18.73
N HIS A 231 10.39 6.17 19.13
CA HIS A 231 10.51 7.63 19.05
C HIS A 231 10.83 8.12 17.64
N LEU A 232 10.33 7.42 16.62
CA LEU A 232 10.50 7.76 15.22
C LEU A 232 9.28 8.57 14.73
N PRO A 233 9.50 9.76 14.16
CA PRO A 233 8.40 10.53 13.58
C PRO A 233 7.91 9.86 12.29
N ILE A 234 6.59 9.87 12.08
CA ILE A 234 5.98 9.54 10.80
C ILE A 234 5.70 10.85 10.07
N THR A 235 6.24 10.98 8.86
CA THR A 235 5.90 12.07 7.93
C THR A 235 4.69 11.66 7.09
N TYR A 236 3.89 12.61 6.67
CA TYR A 236 2.71 12.36 5.85
C TYR A 236 2.81 13.09 4.51
N LEU A 237 2.45 12.39 3.41
CA LEU A 237 2.39 13.00 2.08
C LEU A 237 1.25 14.00 1.97
N LEU A 238 0.13 13.73 2.63
CA LEU A 238 -1.05 14.58 2.67
C LEU A 238 -1.27 15.08 4.09
N SER A 239 -1.38 16.39 4.25
CA SER A 239 -1.73 17.02 5.54
C SER A 239 -3.22 16.84 5.88
N ASP A 240 -4.06 16.73 4.84
CA ASP A 240 -5.50 16.52 4.95
C ASP A 240 -5.94 15.47 3.93
N PRO A 241 -6.56 14.35 4.35
CA PRO A 241 -7.02 13.29 3.45
C PRO A 241 -8.07 13.75 2.42
N PHE A 242 -8.74 14.88 2.68
CA PHE A 242 -9.76 15.46 1.81
C PHE A 242 -9.25 16.60 0.93
N SER A 243 -7.97 16.93 0.98
CA SER A 243 -7.34 17.95 0.14
C SER A 243 -7.17 17.46 -1.30
N LEU A 244 -8.30 17.36 -2.02
CA LEU A 244 -8.35 16.87 -3.41
C LEU A 244 -7.85 17.90 -4.44
N LEU A 245 -7.76 19.17 -4.08
CA LEU A 245 -7.34 20.26 -4.95
C LEU A 245 -5.83 20.47 -4.83
N ASN A 246 -5.08 20.16 -5.88
CA ASN A 246 -3.62 20.27 -6.01
C ASN A 246 -2.81 19.19 -5.28
N SER A 247 -3.36 18.02 -5.00
CA SER A 247 -2.56 16.95 -4.44
C SER A 247 -1.71 16.26 -5.52
N SER A 248 -0.45 16.02 -5.19
CA SER A 248 0.45 15.15 -5.97
C SER A 248 0.05 13.68 -5.94
N VAL A 249 -1.08 13.38 -5.30
CA VAL A 249 -1.56 12.02 -5.04
C VAL A 249 -3.06 11.94 -5.26
N ILE A 250 -3.51 10.91 -5.97
CA ILE A 250 -4.92 10.57 -6.15
C ILE A 250 -5.14 9.19 -5.54
N HIS A 251 -6.13 9.07 -4.65
CA HIS A 251 -6.45 7.81 -3.98
C HIS A 251 -7.94 7.52 -4.06
N LEU A 252 -8.31 6.32 -4.49
CA LEU A 252 -9.72 5.89 -4.55
C LEU A 252 -10.35 5.60 -3.19
N TRP A 253 -9.66 5.88 -2.13
CA TRP A 253 -10.04 5.62 -0.75
C TRP A 253 -11.53 5.87 -0.48
N GLY A 254 -12.23 4.87 0.05
CA GLY A 254 -13.66 4.96 0.37
C GLY A 254 -14.61 4.92 -0.84
N PHE A 255 -14.15 5.29 -2.04
CA PHE A 255 -14.98 5.31 -3.25
C PHE A 255 -15.12 3.96 -3.96
N LYS A 256 -14.30 2.97 -3.61
CA LYS A 256 -14.34 1.63 -4.27
C LYS A 256 -15.74 1.01 -4.25
N ASN A 257 -16.42 1.05 -3.12
CA ASN A 257 -17.77 0.50 -3.01
C ASN A 257 -18.78 1.25 -3.87
N LEU A 258 -18.68 2.58 -3.95
CA LEU A 258 -19.53 3.39 -4.80
C LEU A 258 -19.31 3.06 -6.28
N LEU A 259 -18.04 2.92 -6.70
CA LEU A 259 -17.67 2.53 -8.05
C LEU A 259 -18.16 1.12 -8.41
N ARG A 260 -18.13 0.18 -7.45
CA ARG A 260 -18.63 -1.18 -7.66
C ARG A 260 -20.16 -1.26 -7.78
N GLN A 261 -20.88 -0.34 -7.14
CA GLN A 261 -22.36 -0.33 -7.10
C GLN A 261 -22.98 0.56 -8.16
N ASN A 262 -22.21 1.45 -8.82
CA ASN A 262 -22.75 2.44 -9.75
C ASN A 262 -21.92 2.54 -11.03
N GLU A 263 -22.43 1.89 -12.10
CA GLU A 263 -21.78 1.85 -13.42
C GLU A 263 -21.63 3.25 -14.06
N ASN A 264 -22.56 4.17 -13.81
CA ASN A 264 -22.47 5.54 -14.34
C ASN A 264 -21.30 6.28 -13.70
N ILE A 265 -21.14 6.20 -12.37
CA ILE A 265 -20.02 6.82 -11.64
C ILE A 265 -18.70 6.17 -12.08
N GLN A 266 -18.68 4.84 -12.22
CA GLN A 266 -17.52 4.12 -12.73
C GLN A 266 -17.10 4.63 -14.13
N THR A 267 -18.08 4.80 -15.02
CA THR A 267 -17.85 5.27 -16.39
C THR A 267 -17.32 6.71 -16.40
N ILE A 268 -17.93 7.62 -15.60
CA ILE A 268 -17.47 9.01 -15.48
C ILE A 268 -16.05 9.07 -14.95
N TYR A 269 -15.76 8.35 -13.87
CA TYR A 269 -14.42 8.29 -13.27
C TYR A 269 -13.39 7.76 -14.26
N SER A 270 -13.71 6.65 -14.96
CA SER A 270 -12.81 6.06 -15.94
C SER A 270 -12.48 7.02 -17.09
N LYS A 271 -13.47 7.76 -17.60
CA LYS A 271 -13.27 8.79 -18.63
C LYS A 271 -12.37 9.92 -18.14
N GLN A 272 -12.67 10.46 -16.95
CA GLN A 272 -11.86 11.53 -16.35
C GLN A 272 -10.41 11.08 -16.11
N LEU A 273 -10.21 9.83 -15.71
CA LEU A 273 -8.87 9.28 -15.51
C LEU A 273 -8.10 9.18 -16.82
N ILE A 274 -8.77 8.68 -17.90
CA ILE A 274 -8.17 8.60 -19.24
C ILE A 274 -7.84 10.01 -19.75
N GLU A 275 -8.82 10.93 -19.77
CA GLU A 275 -8.62 12.31 -20.22
C GLU A 275 -7.47 13.01 -19.50
N LYS A 276 -7.34 12.76 -18.19
CA LYS A 276 -6.26 13.38 -17.39
C LYS A 276 -4.86 12.84 -17.73
N PHE A 277 -4.74 11.57 -18.14
CA PHE A 277 -3.45 10.90 -18.31
C PHE A 277 -3.18 10.43 -19.74
N GLU A 278 -4.06 10.70 -20.72
CA GLU A 278 -3.88 10.31 -22.11
C GLU A 278 -2.75 11.11 -22.80
N GLU A 279 -2.54 12.35 -22.37
CA GLU A 279 -1.49 13.23 -22.93
C GLU A 279 -0.13 13.12 -22.20
N GLU A 280 -0.06 12.37 -21.10
CA GLU A 280 1.13 12.23 -20.28
C GLU A 280 1.87 10.89 -20.49
#